data_f842d02f633b249db0a22399898665fe
#
_entry.id   f842d02f633b249db0a22399898665fe
#
_cell.length_a   1.000
_cell.length_b   1.000
_cell.length_c   1.000
_cell.angle_alpha   90.00
_cell.angle_beta   90.00
_cell.angle_gamma   90.00
#
_symmetry.space_group_name_H-M   'P 1'
#
loop_
_entity.id
_entity.type
_entity.pdbx_description
1 polymer ?
#
loop_
_entity_poly.entity_id
_entity_poly.type
_entity_poly.pdbx_seq_one_letter_code
_entity_poly.pdbx_strand_id
1 'polypeptide(L)'
;MPQAETYKARIAKLQERMKEFGLRAIVVESGPAMQYLTGVRWGRSERTFAVVITQTGDPAYVLPGFEEMRARELITVGGNEIHVWQEDESPFARVAEILKARGVALGRVGMEESLRFFIFDGVRKQAPRLEYVSAQPALKAAGVDLTPPAGRGGRKQ
;
A
#
# COMPACT_ATOMS: atom_id res chain seq x y z
N MET A 1 9.30 0.22 22.52
CA MET A 1 9.66 0.98 21.32
C MET A 1 8.43 1.68 20.78
N PRO A 2 8.57 2.94 20.43
CA PRO A 2 7.45 3.68 19.85
C PRO A 2 7.28 3.44 18.34
N GLN A 3 7.57 2.24 17.88
CA GLN A 3 7.52 1.97 16.45
C GLN A 3 6.12 2.16 15.87
N ALA A 4 5.11 1.61 16.54
CA ALA A 4 3.76 1.73 16.05
C ALA A 4 3.32 3.19 15.99
N GLU A 5 3.71 3.98 16.99
CA GLU A 5 3.36 5.40 17.02
C GLU A 5 3.99 6.15 15.85
N THR A 6 5.23 5.81 15.54
CA THR A 6 5.94 6.44 14.41
C THR A 6 5.20 6.16 13.10
N TYR A 7 4.83 4.91 12.87
CA TYR A 7 4.15 4.54 11.64
C TYR A 7 2.75 5.13 11.57
N LYS A 8 2.04 5.16 12.70
CA LYS A 8 0.73 5.81 12.73
C LYS A 8 0.83 7.28 12.34
N ALA A 9 1.85 7.97 12.86
CA ALA A 9 2.05 9.38 12.53
C ALA A 9 2.37 9.57 11.05
N ARG A 10 3.17 8.68 10.48
CA ARG A 10 3.51 8.76 9.07
C ARG A 10 2.28 8.55 8.19
N ILE A 11 1.44 7.58 8.56
CA ILE A 11 0.21 7.32 7.83
C ILE A 11 -0.73 8.52 7.95
N ALA A 12 -0.87 9.07 9.15
CA ALA A 12 -1.75 10.22 9.35
C ALA A 12 -1.31 11.41 8.50
N LYS A 13 0.00 11.64 8.42
CA LYS A 13 0.52 12.73 7.58
C LYS A 13 0.22 12.49 6.12
N LEU A 14 0.38 11.24 5.67
CA LEU A 14 0.04 10.90 4.29
C LEU A 14 -1.44 11.12 4.02
N GLN A 15 -2.30 10.73 4.96
CA GLN A 15 -3.74 10.90 4.79
C GLN A 15 -4.12 12.37 4.62
N GLU A 16 -3.44 13.27 5.33
CA GLU A 16 -3.68 14.70 5.14
C GLU A 16 -3.26 15.16 3.74
N ARG A 17 -2.12 14.68 3.27
CA ARG A 17 -1.66 15.02 1.91
C ARG A 17 -2.60 14.44 0.86
N MET A 18 -3.13 13.24 1.10
CA MET A 18 -4.09 12.63 0.19
C MET A 18 -5.31 13.53 0.00
N LYS A 19 -5.79 14.10 1.09
CA LYS A 19 -6.94 15.00 1.00
C LYS A 19 -6.62 16.23 0.15
N GLU A 20 -5.42 16.77 0.32
CA GLU A 20 -5.00 17.93 -0.45
C GLU A 20 -4.88 17.63 -1.93
N PHE A 21 -4.41 16.44 -2.27
CA PHE A 21 -4.23 16.06 -3.67
C PHE A 21 -5.46 15.39 -4.28
N GLY A 22 -6.52 15.24 -3.49
CA GLY A 22 -7.74 14.64 -3.99
C GLY A 22 -7.66 13.15 -4.23
N LEU A 23 -6.77 12.46 -3.53
CA LEU A 23 -6.65 11.02 -3.65
C LEU A 23 -7.53 10.33 -2.62
N ARG A 24 -8.45 9.49 -3.09
CA ARG A 24 -9.35 8.77 -2.20
C ARG A 24 -8.66 7.57 -1.55
N ALA A 25 -7.67 7.02 -2.22
CA ALA A 25 -6.92 5.89 -1.71
C ALA A 25 -5.55 5.87 -2.38
N ILE A 26 -4.62 5.15 -1.75
CA ILE A 26 -3.31 4.86 -2.33
C ILE A 26 -3.06 3.37 -2.17
N VAL A 27 -2.57 2.73 -3.23
CA VAL A 27 -2.19 1.33 -3.19
C VAL A 27 -0.67 1.24 -3.24
N VAL A 28 -0.10 0.50 -2.31
CA VAL A 28 1.34 0.35 -2.17
C VAL A 28 1.67 -1.13 -2.12
N GLU A 29 2.64 -1.55 -2.92
CA GLU A 29 3.12 -2.93 -2.89
C GLU A 29 4.27 -3.03 -1.88
N SER A 30 4.58 -4.26 -1.44
CA SER A 30 5.73 -4.47 -0.56
C SER A 30 6.97 -3.84 -1.17
N GLY A 31 7.75 -3.17 -0.33
CA GLY A 31 8.92 -2.43 -0.76
C GLY A 31 9.15 -1.23 0.15
N PRO A 32 9.98 -0.27 -0.31
CA PRO A 32 10.39 0.85 0.55
C PRO A 32 9.23 1.70 1.09
N ALA A 33 8.21 1.97 0.27
CA ALA A 33 7.10 2.79 0.74
C ALA A 33 6.31 2.07 1.83
N MET A 34 6.04 0.78 1.66
CA MET A 34 5.34 0.02 2.68
C MET A 34 6.15 -0.02 3.97
N GLN A 35 7.46 -0.25 3.86
CA GLN A 35 8.30 -0.31 5.04
C GLN A 35 8.32 1.03 5.76
N TYR A 36 8.43 2.13 5.03
CA TYR A 36 8.43 3.46 5.65
C TYR A 36 7.12 3.74 6.37
N LEU A 37 6.00 3.41 5.73
CA LEU A 37 4.68 3.75 6.26
C LEU A 37 4.19 2.80 7.32
N THR A 38 4.50 1.51 7.21
CA THR A 38 3.91 0.50 8.10
C THR A 38 4.93 -0.26 8.92
N GLY A 39 6.20 -0.17 8.57
CA GLY A 39 7.25 -0.94 9.23
C GLY A 39 7.40 -2.34 8.70
N VAL A 40 6.55 -2.77 7.79
CA VAL A 40 6.60 -4.13 7.28
C VAL A 40 7.70 -4.26 6.24
N ARG A 41 8.68 -5.13 6.52
CA ARG A 41 9.74 -5.47 5.59
C ARG A 41 9.39 -6.78 4.93
N TRP A 42 9.17 -6.72 3.62
CA TRP A 42 8.73 -7.89 2.88
C TRP A 42 9.29 -7.84 1.46
N GLY A 43 9.91 -8.93 1.05
CA GLY A 43 10.45 -9.01 -0.30
C GLY A 43 9.36 -9.26 -1.32
N ARG A 44 9.57 -8.76 -2.52
CA ARG A 44 8.63 -8.99 -3.61
C ARG A 44 8.80 -10.39 -4.18
N SER A 45 7.69 -11.02 -4.51
CA SER A 45 7.68 -12.31 -5.19
C SER A 45 6.55 -12.27 -6.23
N GLU A 46 6.30 -13.39 -6.86
CA GLU A 46 5.19 -13.45 -7.80
C GLU A 46 3.83 -13.34 -7.08
N ARG A 47 3.83 -13.51 -5.76
CA ARG A 47 2.60 -13.39 -4.98
C ARG A 47 2.46 -11.99 -4.43
N THR A 48 1.33 -11.36 -4.72
CA THR A 48 1.07 -9.98 -4.37
C THR A 48 0.89 -9.78 -2.88
N PHE A 49 1.63 -8.84 -2.33
CA PHE A 49 1.48 -8.35 -0.97
C PHE A 49 1.36 -6.84 -1.08
N ALA A 50 0.22 -6.30 -0.70
CA ALA A 50 -0.06 -4.88 -0.88
C ALA A 50 -0.78 -4.31 0.33
N VAL A 51 -0.75 -2.98 0.43
CA VAL A 51 -1.49 -2.26 1.45
C VAL A 51 -2.30 -1.16 0.78
N VAL A 52 -3.52 -0.98 1.25
CA VAL A 52 -4.41 0.07 0.77
C VAL A 52 -4.58 1.07 1.90
N ILE A 53 -4.30 2.34 1.61
CA ILE A 53 -4.45 3.42 2.57
C ILE A 53 -5.52 4.36 2.04
N THR A 54 -6.55 4.60 2.85
CA THR A 54 -7.61 5.53 2.50
C THR A 54 -7.47 6.80 3.35
N GLN A 55 -8.27 7.82 3.06
CA GLN A 55 -8.12 9.11 3.73
C GLN A 55 -8.34 9.06 5.23
N THR A 56 -9.05 8.05 5.70
CA THR A 56 -9.27 7.82 7.13
C THR A 56 -9.14 6.32 7.39
N GLY A 57 -8.92 5.97 8.65
CA GLY A 57 -8.86 4.58 9.05
C GLY A 57 -7.47 3.99 8.95
N ASP A 58 -7.35 2.76 9.41
CA ASP A 58 -6.08 2.05 9.40
C ASP A 58 -5.77 1.48 8.01
N PRO A 59 -4.50 1.20 7.73
CA PRO A 59 -4.16 0.52 6.48
C PRO A 59 -4.78 -0.87 6.44
N ALA A 60 -5.21 -1.28 5.24
CA ALA A 60 -5.74 -2.60 5.01
C ALA A 60 -4.76 -3.39 4.16
N TYR A 61 -4.45 -4.61 4.56
CA TYR A 61 -3.43 -5.42 3.91
C TYR A 61 -4.05 -6.51 3.05
N VAL A 62 -3.40 -6.78 1.91
CA VAL A 62 -3.76 -7.89 1.03
C VAL A 62 -2.53 -8.76 0.90
N LEU A 63 -2.63 -10.03 1.31
CA LEU A 63 -1.46 -10.89 1.32
C LEU A 63 -1.82 -12.36 1.08
N PRO A 64 -0.83 -13.16 0.62
CA PRO A 64 -1.11 -14.57 0.35
C PRO A 64 -1.45 -15.33 1.63
N GLY A 65 -2.42 -16.24 1.54
CA GLY A 65 -2.91 -16.94 2.71
C GLY A 65 -1.84 -17.73 3.45
N PHE A 66 -0.94 -18.40 2.72
CA PHE A 66 0.05 -19.22 3.42
C PHE A 66 1.16 -18.39 4.07
N GLU A 67 1.21 -17.09 3.81
CA GLU A 67 2.15 -16.19 4.47
C GLU A 67 1.50 -15.45 5.63
N GLU A 68 0.24 -15.74 5.93
CA GLU A 68 -0.52 -14.94 6.87
C GLU A 68 0.11 -14.90 8.27
N MET A 69 0.54 -16.05 8.78
CA MET A 69 1.09 -16.09 10.13
C MET A 69 2.34 -15.23 10.24
N ARG A 70 3.23 -15.33 9.27
CA ARG A 70 4.45 -14.54 9.28
C ARG A 70 4.15 -13.05 9.15
N ALA A 71 3.19 -12.71 8.28
CA ALA A 71 2.82 -11.32 8.08
C ALA A 71 2.24 -10.72 9.36
N ARG A 72 1.40 -11.48 10.06
CA ARG A 72 0.80 -10.97 11.30
C ARG A 72 1.85 -10.67 12.36
N GLU A 73 2.96 -11.41 12.36
CA GLU A 73 4.05 -11.12 13.29
C GLU A 73 4.74 -9.81 12.99
N LEU A 74 4.73 -9.38 11.72
CA LEU A 74 5.42 -8.16 11.31
C LEU A 74 4.55 -6.93 11.31
N ILE A 75 3.23 -7.10 11.22
CA ILE A 75 2.32 -5.97 11.12
C ILE A 75 2.07 -5.38 12.51
N THR A 76 2.39 -4.10 12.67
CA THR A 76 2.18 -3.41 13.94
C THR A 76 1.11 -2.34 13.85
N VAL A 77 0.72 -1.94 12.63
CA VAL A 77 -0.31 -0.93 12.39
C VAL A 77 -1.32 -1.51 11.43
N GLY A 78 -2.59 -1.51 11.81
CA GLY A 78 -3.65 -1.98 10.94
C GLY A 78 -3.84 -3.48 10.94
N GLY A 79 -3.34 -4.17 11.95
CA GLY A 79 -3.43 -5.62 11.98
C GLY A 79 -4.83 -6.18 12.06
N ASN A 80 -5.83 -5.34 12.25
CA ASN A 80 -7.22 -5.79 12.33
C ASN A 80 -7.86 -5.96 10.96
N GLU A 81 -7.23 -5.46 9.91
CA GLU A 81 -7.83 -5.57 8.59
C GLU A 81 -6.82 -6.18 7.62
N ILE A 82 -6.82 -7.50 7.60
CA ILE A 82 -5.97 -8.28 6.72
C ILE A 82 -6.86 -9.14 5.84
N HIS A 83 -6.70 -8.96 4.53
CA HIS A 83 -7.47 -9.71 3.52
C HIS A 83 -6.53 -10.68 2.86
N VAL A 84 -6.71 -11.96 3.14
CA VAL A 84 -5.86 -12.98 2.53
C VAL A 84 -6.46 -13.46 1.24
N TRP A 85 -5.61 -13.89 0.32
CA TRP A 85 -6.08 -14.52 -0.92
C TRP A 85 -5.41 -15.88 -1.04
N GLN A 86 -6.20 -16.86 -1.50
CA GLN A 86 -5.73 -18.21 -1.69
C GLN A 86 -5.27 -18.38 -3.15
N GLU A 87 -4.59 -19.48 -3.43
CA GLU A 87 -3.97 -19.68 -4.75
C GLU A 87 -4.96 -19.59 -5.91
N ASP A 88 -6.22 -19.94 -5.67
CA ASP A 88 -7.24 -19.87 -6.69
C ASP A 88 -8.05 -18.57 -6.66
N GLU A 89 -7.61 -17.61 -5.87
CA GLU A 89 -8.29 -16.32 -5.72
C GLU A 89 -7.46 -15.19 -6.28
N SER A 90 -8.10 -14.04 -6.49
CA SER A 90 -7.45 -12.86 -7.04
C SER A 90 -7.09 -11.88 -5.93
N PRO A 91 -5.80 -11.54 -5.77
CA PRO A 91 -5.43 -10.47 -4.85
C PRO A 91 -6.01 -9.12 -5.28
N PHE A 92 -6.18 -8.95 -6.59
CA PHE A 92 -6.69 -7.68 -7.13
C PHE A 92 -8.15 -7.51 -6.79
N ALA A 93 -8.91 -8.60 -6.75
CA ALA A 93 -10.30 -8.55 -6.31
C ALA A 93 -10.37 -8.13 -4.83
N ARG A 94 -9.41 -8.59 -4.02
CA ARG A 94 -9.35 -8.18 -2.61
C ARG A 94 -9.12 -6.68 -2.48
N VAL A 95 -8.21 -6.13 -3.28
CA VAL A 95 -7.99 -4.68 -3.27
C VAL A 95 -9.27 -3.94 -3.64
N ALA A 96 -9.95 -4.39 -4.68
CA ALA A 96 -11.21 -3.76 -5.12
C ALA A 96 -12.27 -3.83 -4.04
N GLU A 97 -12.35 -4.96 -3.31
CA GLU A 97 -13.30 -5.12 -2.22
C GLU A 97 -13.04 -4.12 -1.09
N ILE A 98 -11.76 -3.91 -0.77
CA ILE A 98 -11.39 -2.93 0.26
C ILE A 98 -11.84 -1.53 -0.17
N LEU A 99 -11.52 -1.16 -1.40
CA LEU A 99 -11.89 0.15 -1.91
C LEU A 99 -13.40 0.36 -1.82
N LYS A 100 -14.15 -0.64 -2.27
CA LYS A 100 -15.61 -0.55 -2.24
C LYS A 100 -16.13 -0.46 -0.82
N ALA A 101 -15.61 -1.30 0.07
CA ALA A 101 -16.05 -1.32 1.46
C ALA A 101 -15.77 -0.01 2.18
N ARG A 102 -14.76 0.72 1.74
CA ARG A 102 -14.40 2.01 2.32
C ARG A 102 -15.02 3.18 1.57
N GLY A 103 -15.96 2.92 0.69
CA GLY A 103 -16.68 3.99 0.00
C GLY A 103 -15.93 4.61 -1.16
N VAL A 104 -14.88 3.96 -1.65
CA VAL A 104 -14.10 4.48 -2.77
C VAL A 104 -14.60 3.80 -4.05
N ALA A 105 -15.77 4.23 -4.50
CA ALA A 105 -16.37 3.69 -5.74
C ALA A 105 -16.03 4.54 -6.96
N LEU A 106 -15.76 5.81 -6.75
CA LEU A 106 -15.40 6.75 -7.81
C LEU A 106 -14.29 7.63 -7.29
N GLY A 107 -13.61 8.31 -8.19
CA GLY A 107 -12.59 9.27 -7.83
C GLY A 107 -11.20 8.75 -8.13
N ARG A 108 -10.21 9.41 -7.54
CA ARG A 108 -8.81 9.17 -7.88
C ARG A 108 -8.14 8.26 -6.89
N VAL A 109 -7.43 7.27 -7.39
CA VAL A 109 -6.65 6.33 -6.58
C VAL A 109 -5.20 6.46 -7.03
N GLY A 110 -4.31 6.71 -6.06
CA GLY A 110 -2.89 6.82 -6.35
C GLY A 110 -2.23 5.45 -6.33
N MET A 111 -1.41 5.20 -7.34
CA MET A 111 -0.58 4.01 -7.39
C MET A 111 0.85 4.43 -7.11
N GLU A 112 1.49 3.78 -6.15
CA GLU A 112 2.89 4.05 -5.87
C GLU A 112 3.71 3.60 -7.10
N GLU A 113 4.64 4.44 -7.55
CA GLU A 113 5.21 4.26 -8.88
C GLU A 113 6.09 3.01 -9.05
N SER A 114 6.60 2.46 -7.95
CA SER A 114 7.35 1.21 -8.07
C SER A 114 6.45 -0.03 -8.04
N LEU A 115 5.16 0.17 -7.85
CA LEU A 115 4.19 -0.92 -7.89
C LEU A 115 4.21 -1.55 -9.29
N ARG A 116 4.32 -2.87 -9.34
CA ARG A 116 4.49 -3.55 -10.62
C ARG A 116 3.23 -3.43 -11.47
N PHE A 117 3.43 -3.34 -12.78
CA PHE A 117 2.34 -3.09 -13.69
C PHE A 117 1.21 -4.12 -13.59
N PHE A 118 1.56 -5.40 -13.42
CA PHE A 118 0.51 -6.43 -13.40
C PHE A 118 -0.44 -6.25 -12.22
N ILE A 119 0.05 -5.66 -11.12
CA ILE A 119 -0.80 -5.37 -9.97
C ILE A 119 -1.75 -4.23 -10.30
N PHE A 120 -1.20 -3.14 -10.85
CA PHE A 120 -2.02 -2.02 -11.29
C PHE A 120 -3.08 -2.49 -12.29
N ASP A 121 -2.66 -3.23 -13.29
CA ASP A 121 -3.58 -3.69 -14.34
C ASP A 121 -4.66 -4.58 -13.77
N GLY A 122 -4.30 -5.47 -12.82
CA GLY A 122 -5.27 -6.33 -12.18
C GLY A 122 -6.30 -5.56 -11.38
N VAL A 123 -5.84 -4.57 -10.60
CA VAL A 123 -6.77 -3.74 -9.83
C VAL A 123 -7.66 -2.92 -10.76
N ARG A 124 -7.08 -2.36 -11.80
CA ARG A 124 -7.83 -1.55 -12.76
C ARG A 124 -8.96 -2.36 -13.41
N LYS A 125 -8.68 -3.61 -13.73
CA LYS A 125 -9.71 -4.47 -14.32
C LYS A 125 -10.82 -4.81 -13.34
N GLN A 126 -10.50 -4.89 -12.06
CA GLN A 126 -11.50 -5.17 -11.03
C GLN A 126 -12.30 -3.93 -10.65
N ALA A 127 -11.72 -2.76 -10.77
CA ALA A 127 -12.38 -1.51 -10.40
C ALA A 127 -12.14 -0.46 -11.50
N PRO A 128 -12.76 -0.65 -12.69
CA PRO A 128 -12.44 0.18 -13.85
C PRO A 128 -13.04 1.58 -13.82
N ARG A 129 -13.92 1.86 -12.88
CA ARG A 129 -14.56 3.17 -12.81
C ARG A 129 -13.74 4.20 -12.06
N LEU A 130 -12.67 3.79 -11.40
CA LEU A 130 -11.79 4.69 -10.68
C LEU A 130 -10.78 5.30 -11.64
N GLU A 131 -10.31 6.50 -11.30
CA GLU A 131 -9.24 7.15 -12.06
C GLU A 131 -7.92 6.87 -11.36
N TYR A 132 -7.00 6.22 -12.03
CA TYR A 132 -5.72 5.83 -11.44
C TYR A 132 -4.64 6.81 -11.82
N VAL A 133 -3.92 7.31 -10.82
CA VAL A 133 -2.87 8.31 -11.03
C VAL A 133 -1.66 7.92 -10.17
N SER A 134 -0.54 8.63 -10.38
CA SER A 134 0.62 8.41 -9.55
C SER A 134 0.38 8.91 -8.12
N ALA A 135 0.79 8.12 -7.15
CA ALA A 135 0.75 8.53 -5.75
C ALA A 135 1.96 9.38 -5.36
N GLN A 136 2.96 9.50 -6.23
CA GLN A 136 4.22 10.13 -5.86
C GLN A 136 4.08 11.56 -5.35
N PRO A 137 3.25 12.43 -5.94
CA PRO A 137 3.14 13.78 -5.39
C PRO A 137 2.71 13.81 -3.93
N ALA A 138 1.73 12.99 -3.56
CA ALA A 138 1.27 12.92 -2.17
C ALA A 138 2.31 12.27 -1.27
N LEU A 139 2.93 11.20 -1.73
CA LEU A 139 3.98 10.53 -0.97
C LEU A 139 5.14 11.49 -0.71
N LYS A 140 5.56 12.21 -1.72
CA LYS A 140 6.65 13.17 -1.57
C LYS A 140 6.28 14.27 -0.59
N ALA A 141 5.06 14.80 -0.72
CA ALA A 141 4.59 15.87 0.19
C ALA A 141 4.51 15.37 1.63
N ALA A 142 4.28 14.08 1.83
CA ALA A 142 4.22 13.50 3.17
C ALA A 142 5.60 13.11 3.69
N GLY A 143 6.65 13.33 2.91
CA GLY A 143 8.01 13.01 3.35
C GLY A 143 8.41 11.56 3.18
N VAL A 144 7.68 10.82 2.36
CA VAL A 144 8.01 9.42 2.10
C VAL A 144 9.13 9.40 1.08
N ASP A 145 10.33 9.05 1.55
CA ASP A 145 11.50 9.03 0.69
C ASP A 145 11.74 7.61 0.18
N LEU A 146 11.55 7.44 -1.11
CA LEU A 146 11.70 6.14 -1.75
C LEU A 146 13.07 5.97 -2.39
N THR A 147 13.91 6.97 -2.27
CA THR A 147 15.24 6.91 -2.84
C THR A 147 16.08 5.91 -2.04
N PRO A 148 16.71 4.94 -2.70
CA PRO A 148 17.61 4.04 -1.98
C PRO A 148 18.76 4.82 -1.35
N PRO A 149 19.30 4.34 -0.23
CA PRO A 149 20.45 5.01 0.37
C PRO A 149 21.59 5.17 -0.63
N ALA A 150 22.16 6.37 -0.65
CA ALA A 150 23.16 6.72 -1.65
C ALA A 150 24.36 5.78 -1.65
N GLY A 151 24.77 5.35 -0.50
CA GLY A 151 25.94 4.50 -0.40
C GLY A 151 25.77 3.13 -0.99
N ARG A 152 24.58 2.78 -1.33
CA ARG A 152 24.32 1.47 -1.91
C ARG A 152 24.04 1.51 -3.37
N GLY A 153 23.58 2.59 -3.74
CA GLY A 153 23.31 2.65 -5.15
C GLY A 153 24.47 2.29 -5.87
N GLY A 154 24.92 2.52 -5.62
CA GLY A 154 25.70 2.16 -6.32
C GLY A 154 26.41 1.10 -6.30
N ARG A 155 26.34 0.85 -5.85
CA ARG A 155 26.94 0.16 -5.77
C ARG A 155 27.22 -0.45 -6.41
N LYS A 156 27.43 -0.22 -6.71
CA LYS A 156 27.67 -0.53 -7.23
C LYS A 156 27.97 -1.10 -7.49
N GLN A 157 28.19 -1.19 -7.43
CA GLN A 157 28.45 -1.64 -7.55
C GLN A 157 28.60 -2.11 -7.95
#